data_3e07eb7dd730304a186267bf276ec00a
#
_entry.id   3e07eb7dd730304a186267bf276ec00a
#
_cell.length_a   1.000
_cell.length_b   1.000
_cell.length_c   1.000
_cell.angle_alpha   90.00
_cell.angle_beta   90.00
_cell.angle_gamma   90.00
#
_symmetry.space_group_name_H-M   'P 1'
#
loop_
_entity.id
_entity.type
_entity.pdbx_description
1 polymer ?
#
loop_
_entity_poly.entity_id
_entity_poly.type
_entity_poly.pdbx_seq_one_letter_code
_entity_poly.pdbx_strand_id
1 'polypeptide(L)'
;RVTPEQIAAVIGVLPEIITRHADDGTPRVSGSLAAHYAPTTPLRFVTQPDLAGLIDELRQTGRRCALLHHSQLPNASAAYAGLRLPADPQGYARALYAALRELDQMAADIILVEEIPAAPAWAAIADRLHRAACGAGLATNDRASTTQVRP
;
A
#
# COMPACT_ATOMS: atom_id res chain seq x y z
N ARG A 1 13.38 5.99 12.09
CA ARG A 1 12.66 4.90 12.72
C ARG A 1 13.66 3.88 13.22
N VAL A 2 13.51 3.41 14.45
CA VAL A 2 14.41 2.43 15.06
C VAL A 2 14.11 1.06 14.44
N THR A 3 15.15 0.32 14.01
CA THR A 3 14.99 -1.04 13.48
C THR A 3 15.10 -2.09 14.61
N PRO A 4 14.59 -3.33 14.41
CA PRO A 4 14.75 -4.42 15.37
C PRO A 4 16.22 -4.66 15.74
N GLU A 5 17.14 -4.55 14.77
CA GLU A 5 18.58 -4.71 14.97
C GLU A 5 19.16 -3.59 15.84
N GLN A 6 18.67 -2.35 15.68
CA GLN A 6 19.07 -1.23 16.53
C GLN A 6 18.56 -1.39 17.96
N ILE A 7 17.37 -1.95 18.13
CA ILE A 7 16.85 -2.30 19.45
C ILE A 7 17.69 -3.42 20.05
N ALA A 8 17.95 -4.49 19.29
CA ALA A 8 18.77 -5.60 19.73
C ALA A 8 20.18 -5.18 20.19
N ALA A 9 20.78 -4.21 19.50
CA ALA A 9 22.08 -3.67 19.88
C ALA A 9 22.09 -2.98 21.26
N VAL A 10 20.94 -2.47 21.69
CA VAL A 10 20.80 -1.80 23.00
C VAL A 10 20.39 -2.78 24.11
N ILE A 11 19.44 -3.67 23.83
CA ILE A 11 18.86 -4.56 24.86
C ILE A 11 19.49 -5.96 24.89
N GLY A 12 20.39 -6.28 23.92
CA GLY A 12 21.10 -7.57 23.84
C GLY A 12 20.27 -8.75 23.34
N VAL A 13 19.00 -8.54 23.01
CA VAL A 13 18.08 -9.58 22.51
C VAL A 13 17.33 -9.06 21.31
N LEU A 14 17.20 -9.87 20.27
CA LEU A 14 16.38 -9.51 19.11
C LEU A 14 14.90 -9.47 19.51
N PRO A 15 14.20 -8.35 19.34
CA PRO A 15 12.79 -8.27 19.72
C PRO A 15 11.95 -9.17 18.82
N GLU A 16 10.95 -9.81 19.41
CA GLU A 16 9.98 -10.60 18.69
C GLU A 16 9.10 -9.69 17.81
N ILE A 17 9.00 -10.01 16.55
CA ILE A 17 8.12 -9.30 15.61
C ILE A 17 6.76 -9.99 15.63
N ILE A 18 5.78 -9.38 16.29
CA ILE A 18 4.40 -9.87 16.32
C ILE A 18 3.74 -9.53 14.99
N THR A 19 3.57 -10.52 14.13
CA THR A 19 2.94 -10.39 12.81
C THR A 19 1.43 -10.64 12.82
N ARG A 20 0.87 -11.11 13.95
CA ARG A 20 -0.56 -11.36 14.12
C ARG A 20 -1.14 -10.30 15.05
N HIS A 21 -2.28 -9.72 14.69
CA HIS A 21 -3.13 -9.02 15.63
C HIS A 21 -3.77 -10.08 16.51
N ALA A 22 -3.21 -10.29 17.72
CA ALA A 22 -3.83 -11.14 18.71
C ALA A 22 -5.11 -10.45 19.20
N ASP A 23 -6.22 -11.10 19.04
CA ASP A 23 -7.56 -10.63 19.41
C ASP A 23 -7.82 -10.73 20.93
N ASP A 24 -6.83 -11.08 21.75
CA ASP A 24 -7.02 -11.19 23.21
C ASP A 24 -5.74 -10.88 23.98
N GLY A 25 -5.82 -9.85 24.83
CA GLY A 25 -4.92 -9.64 25.95
C GLY A 25 -3.61 -8.90 25.69
N THR A 26 -3.26 -8.55 24.47
CA THR A 26 -2.06 -7.77 24.17
C THR A 26 -2.29 -6.28 24.46
N PRO A 27 -1.33 -5.56 25.11
CA PRO A 27 -1.46 -4.14 25.36
C PRO A 27 -1.69 -3.38 24.04
N ARG A 28 -2.77 -2.58 23.98
CA ARG A 28 -3.06 -1.73 22.83
C ARG A 28 -2.02 -0.61 22.77
N VAL A 29 -1.11 -0.69 21.80
CA VAL A 29 -0.16 0.38 21.50
C VAL A 29 -0.74 1.30 20.44
N SER A 30 -0.47 2.60 20.55
CA SER A 30 -0.91 3.57 19.53
C SER A 30 -0.35 3.19 18.17
N GLY A 31 -1.22 3.11 17.15
CA GLY A 31 -0.85 2.65 15.81
C GLY A 31 -1.09 1.16 15.54
N SER A 32 -1.58 0.38 16.51
CA SER A 32 -1.94 -1.04 16.30
C SER A 32 -3.32 -1.25 15.67
N LEU A 33 -4.16 -0.22 15.61
CA LEU A 33 -5.46 -0.31 14.95
C LEU A 33 -5.30 -0.41 13.42
N ALA A 34 -6.00 -1.34 12.80
CA ALA A 34 -5.94 -1.62 11.36
C ALA A 34 -6.25 -0.39 10.48
N ALA A 35 -7.03 0.56 10.98
CA ALA A 35 -7.48 1.74 10.26
C ALA A 35 -6.71 3.04 10.59
N HIS A 36 -5.60 2.97 11.32
CA HIS A 36 -4.81 4.18 11.60
C HIS A 36 -4.16 4.72 10.32
N TYR A 37 -4.54 5.93 9.94
CA TYR A 37 -4.07 6.63 8.74
C TYR A 37 -4.51 6.02 7.40
N ALA A 38 -5.55 5.17 7.41
CA ALA A 38 -6.15 4.69 6.17
C ALA A 38 -6.83 5.86 5.42
N PRO A 39 -6.65 5.97 4.10
CA PRO A 39 -7.45 6.87 3.28
C PRO A 39 -8.92 6.43 3.29
N THR A 40 -9.82 7.34 3.03
CA THR A 40 -11.24 7.03 2.80
C THR A 40 -11.47 6.48 1.39
N THR A 41 -10.64 6.89 0.44
CA THR A 41 -10.65 6.41 -0.93
C THR A 41 -10.13 4.96 -0.98
N PRO A 42 -10.86 4.02 -1.63
CA PRO A 42 -10.42 2.64 -1.79
C PRO A 42 -9.02 2.55 -2.40
N LEU A 43 -8.20 1.64 -1.86
CA LEU A 43 -6.82 1.46 -2.28
C LEU A 43 -6.62 0.06 -2.88
N ARG A 44 -5.92 -0.02 -4.02
CA ARG A 44 -5.59 -1.28 -4.71
C ARG A 44 -4.12 -1.33 -5.08
N PHE A 45 -3.46 -2.46 -4.79
CA PHE A 45 -2.10 -2.75 -5.26
C PHE A 45 -2.12 -3.22 -6.70
N VAL A 46 -1.14 -2.78 -7.46
CA VAL A 46 -1.01 -3.10 -8.89
C VAL A 46 0.46 -3.28 -9.24
N THR A 47 0.78 -4.33 -9.99
CA THR A 47 2.14 -4.53 -10.50
C THR A 47 2.48 -3.46 -11.54
N GLN A 48 3.75 -3.12 -11.68
CA GLN A 48 4.19 -2.13 -12.67
C GLN A 48 3.71 -2.44 -14.09
N PRO A 49 3.78 -3.68 -14.60
CA PRO A 49 3.30 -4.00 -15.95
C PRO A 49 1.80 -3.79 -16.14
N ASP A 50 1.00 -4.01 -15.11
CA ASP A 50 -0.46 -3.93 -15.19
C ASP A 50 -1.00 -2.50 -15.02
N LEU A 51 -0.19 -1.57 -14.51
CA LEU A 51 -0.63 -0.21 -14.18
C LEU A 51 -1.21 0.52 -15.39
N ALA A 52 -0.52 0.51 -16.53
CA ALA A 52 -0.96 1.26 -17.70
C ALA A 52 -2.33 0.77 -18.21
N GLY A 53 -2.50 -0.55 -18.31
CA GLY A 53 -3.75 -1.16 -18.76
C GLY A 53 -4.91 -0.85 -17.81
N LEU A 54 -4.68 -0.93 -16.50
CA LEU A 54 -5.72 -0.64 -15.51
C LEU A 54 -6.11 0.84 -15.47
N ILE A 55 -5.15 1.76 -15.62
CA ILE A 55 -5.43 3.20 -15.70
C ILE A 55 -6.31 3.49 -16.94
N ASP A 56 -5.99 2.90 -18.08
CA ASP A 56 -6.77 3.08 -19.30
C ASP A 56 -8.18 2.49 -19.19
N GLU A 57 -8.34 1.32 -18.57
CA GLU A 57 -9.64 0.71 -18.28
C GLU A 57 -10.51 1.60 -17.38
N LEU A 58 -9.94 2.09 -16.26
CA LEU A 58 -10.64 2.98 -15.37
C LEU A 58 -11.08 4.27 -16.05
N ARG A 59 -10.19 4.85 -16.86
CA ARG A 59 -10.51 6.05 -17.64
C ARG A 59 -11.64 5.82 -18.66
N GLN A 60 -11.64 4.69 -19.38
CA GLN A 60 -12.70 4.33 -20.32
C GLN A 60 -14.06 4.14 -19.63
N THR A 61 -14.06 3.68 -18.39
CA THR A 61 -15.28 3.56 -17.58
C THR A 61 -15.67 4.85 -16.85
N GLY A 62 -14.98 5.96 -17.10
CA GLY A 62 -15.25 7.26 -16.49
C GLY A 62 -14.81 7.38 -15.02
N ARG A 63 -14.05 6.40 -14.51
CA ARG A 63 -13.53 6.43 -13.12
C ARG A 63 -12.20 7.17 -13.04
N ARG A 64 -12.09 8.03 -12.04
CA ARG A 64 -10.85 8.77 -11.76
C ARG A 64 -9.96 7.93 -10.84
N CYS A 65 -8.74 7.64 -11.27
CA CYS A 65 -7.75 6.98 -10.43
C CYS A 65 -6.62 7.93 -10.04
N ALA A 66 -6.27 7.92 -8.76
CA ALA A 66 -5.03 8.50 -8.26
C ALA A 66 -3.95 7.41 -8.20
N LEU A 67 -2.68 7.77 -8.40
CA LEU A 67 -1.59 6.82 -8.49
C LEU A 67 -0.47 7.16 -7.50
N LEU A 68 -0.08 6.17 -6.69
CA LEU A 68 1.12 6.20 -5.88
C LEU A 68 2.15 5.24 -6.48
N HIS A 69 3.29 5.76 -6.91
CA HIS A 69 4.32 4.95 -7.57
C HIS A 69 5.73 5.33 -7.13
N HIS A 70 6.71 4.47 -7.39
CA HIS A 70 8.13 4.71 -7.11
C HIS A 70 9.02 4.52 -8.34
N SER A 71 8.55 3.73 -9.31
CA SER A 71 9.28 3.52 -10.55
C SER A 71 9.07 4.65 -11.57
N GLN A 72 9.85 4.63 -12.66
CA GLN A 72 9.61 5.46 -13.83
C GLN A 72 8.48 4.84 -14.66
N LEU A 73 7.35 5.54 -14.75
CA LEU A 73 6.21 5.07 -15.52
C LEU A 73 6.02 5.97 -16.74
N PRO A 74 6.10 5.41 -17.97
CA PRO A 74 5.94 6.19 -19.20
C PRO A 74 4.58 6.92 -19.30
N ASN A 75 3.54 6.35 -18.70
CA ASN A 75 2.16 6.80 -18.78
C ASN A 75 1.58 7.25 -17.43
N ALA A 76 2.41 7.64 -16.45
CA ALA A 76 1.90 8.12 -15.16
C ALA A 76 0.95 9.33 -15.30
N SER A 77 1.15 10.13 -16.35
CA SER A 77 0.28 11.28 -16.68
C SER A 77 -1.13 10.89 -17.17
N ALA A 78 -1.39 9.61 -17.45
CA ALA A 78 -2.73 9.13 -17.79
C ALA A 78 -3.63 8.97 -16.57
N ALA A 79 -3.08 8.88 -15.36
CA ALA A 79 -3.85 8.96 -14.12
C ALA A 79 -4.40 10.37 -13.91
N TYR A 80 -5.54 10.47 -13.21
CA TYR A 80 -6.12 11.75 -12.82
C TYR A 80 -5.17 12.59 -11.94
N ALA A 81 -4.47 11.90 -11.03
CA ALA A 81 -3.45 12.47 -10.17
C ALA A 81 -2.37 11.43 -9.90
N GLY A 82 -1.12 11.83 -9.80
CA GLY A 82 -0.03 10.90 -9.52
C GLY A 82 1.02 11.51 -8.59
N LEU A 83 1.45 10.74 -7.62
CA LEU A 83 2.56 11.08 -6.74
C LEU A 83 3.65 10.02 -6.83
N ARG A 84 4.85 10.47 -7.18
CA ARG A 84 6.02 9.62 -7.20
C ARG A 84 6.81 9.74 -5.91
N LEU A 85 7.01 8.63 -5.22
CA LEU A 85 7.84 8.55 -4.03
C LEU A 85 9.29 8.14 -4.36
N PRO A 86 10.24 8.43 -3.46
CA PRO A 86 11.60 7.92 -3.59
C PRO A 86 11.63 6.39 -3.75
N ALA A 87 12.54 5.90 -4.59
CA ALA A 87 12.70 4.47 -4.83
C ALA A 87 13.50 3.74 -3.73
N ASP A 88 14.00 4.47 -2.74
CA ASP A 88 14.65 3.90 -1.56
C ASP A 88 13.65 3.73 -0.40
N PRO A 89 13.81 2.67 0.43
CA PRO A 89 12.86 2.39 1.51
C PRO A 89 12.72 3.51 2.53
N GLN A 90 13.81 4.21 2.84
CA GLN A 90 13.80 5.25 3.86
C GLN A 90 13.04 6.49 3.40
N GLY A 91 13.31 6.95 2.18
CA GLY A 91 12.62 8.08 1.55
C GLY A 91 11.14 7.77 1.34
N TYR A 92 10.84 6.57 0.81
CA TYR A 92 9.46 6.11 0.63
C TYR A 92 8.68 6.13 1.96
N ALA A 93 9.25 5.53 3.02
CA ALA A 93 8.61 5.45 4.34
C ALA A 93 8.33 6.82 4.95
N ARG A 94 9.19 7.81 4.71
CA ARG A 94 9.02 9.19 5.21
C ARG A 94 7.86 9.89 4.51
N ALA A 95 7.73 9.70 3.20
CA ALA A 95 6.75 10.40 2.37
C ALA A 95 5.36 9.72 2.35
N LEU A 96 5.28 8.42 2.65
CA LEU A 96 4.10 7.59 2.44
C LEU A 96 2.80 8.18 2.99
N TYR A 97 2.77 8.55 4.27
CA TYR A 97 1.52 9.03 4.89
C TYR A 97 1.07 10.39 4.38
N ALA A 98 2.03 11.27 4.06
CA ALA A 98 1.71 12.56 3.46
C ALA A 98 1.13 12.37 2.05
N ALA A 99 1.74 11.48 1.26
CA ALA A 99 1.28 11.17 -0.09
C ALA A 99 -0.11 10.51 -0.10
N LEU A 100 -0.38 9.53 0.77
CA LEU A 100 -1.71 8.92 0.88
C LEU A 100 -2.78 9.93 1.25
N ARG A 101 -2.49 10.85 2.16
CA ARG A 101 -3.42 11.92 2.55
C ARG A 101 -3.68 12.89 1.41
N GLU A 102 -2.64 13.25 0.67
CA GLU A 102 -2.75 14.13 -0.50
C GLU A 102 -3.61 13.48 -1.59
N LEU A 103 -3.37 12.20 -1.92
CA LEU A 103 -4.17 11.47 -2.89
C LEU A 103 -5.63 11.30 -2.44
N ASP A 104 -5.88 11.08 -1.15
CA ASP A 104 -7.23 10.97 -0.60
C ASP A 104 -8.04 12.27 -0.73
N GLN A 105 -7.37 13.43 -0.66
CA GLN A 105 -8.00 14.74 -0.83
C GLN A 105 -8.33 15.08 -2.29
N MET A 106 -7.78 14.36 -3.26
CA MET A 106 -7.99 14.63 -4.69
C MET A 106 -9.32 14.10 -5.23
N ALA A 107 -10.18 13.52 -4.38
CA ALA A 107 -11.50 13.01 -4.73
C ALA A 107 -11.47 12.03 -5.92
N ALA A 108 -10.47 11.17 -5.99
CA ALA A 108 -10.42 10.04 -6.89
C ALA A 108 -11.37 8.93 -6.44
N ASP A 109 -11.81 8.09 -7.37
CA ASP A 109 -12.68 6.94 -7.07
C ASP A 109 -11.89 5.75 -6.53
N ILE A 110 -10.57 5.72 -6.79
CA ILE A 110 -9.64 4.68 -6.34
C ILE A 110 -8.21 5.21 -6.31
N ILE A 111 -7.42 4.77 -5.34
CA ILE A 111 -5.97 4.96 -5.28
C ILE A 111 -5.30 3.67 -5.73
N LEU A 112 -4.55 3.72 -6.83
CA LEU A 112 -3.69 2.64 -7.28
C LEU A 112 -2.32 2.82 -6.63
N VAL A 113 -1.80 1.76 -6.04
CA VAL A 113 -0.45 1.74 -5.45
C VAL A 113 0.40 0.73 -6.18
N GLU A 114 1.49 1.21 -6.78
CA GLU A 114 2.49 0.32 -7.36
C GLU A 114 3.05 -0.62 -6.30
N GLU A 115 3.08 -1.92 -6.59
CA GLU A 115 3.67 -2.91 -5.68
C GLU A 115 5.13 -2.59 -5.39
N ILE A 116 5.48 -2.64 -4.12
CA ILE A 116 6.85 -2.38 -3.64
C ILE A 116 7.68 -3.67 -3.65
N PRO A 117 9.02 -3.58 -3.72
CA PRO A 117 9.89 -4.74 -3.71
C PRO A 117 9.69 -5.64 -2.48
N ALA A 118 9.66 -6.96 -2.69
CA ALA A 118 9.54 -7.97 -1.63
C ALA A 118 10.88 -8.19 -0.90
N ALA A 119 11.58 -7.13 -0.51
CA ALA A 119 12.85 -7.20 0.21
C ALA A 119 12.66 -6.83 1.69
N PRO A 120 13.48 -7.36 2.62
CA PRO A 120 13.36 -7.12 4.06
C PRO A 120 13.32 -5.63 4.43
N ALA A 121 14.06 -4.79 3.72
CA ALA A 121 14.08 -3.34 3.95
C ALA A 121 12.71 -2.66 3.70
N TRP A 122 11.82 -3.31 2.93
CA TRP A 122 10.48 -2.81 2.58
C TRP A 122 9.37 -3.38 3.47
N ALA A 123 9.66 -4.37 4.33
CA ALA A 123 8.65 -5.07 5.13
C ALA A 123 7.78 -4.13 5.98
N ALA A 124 8.38 -3.13 6.62
CA ALA A 124 7.65 -2.15 7.42
C ALA A 124 6.77 -1.21 6.57
N ILE A 125 7.11 -0.99 5.31
CA ILE A 125 6.32 -0.19 4.37
C ILE A 125 5.15 -1.03 3.87
N ALA A 126 5.39 -2.30 3.52
CA ALA A 126 4.37 -3.26 3.14
C ALA A 126 3.28 -3.36 4.22
N ASP A 127 3.65 -3.56 5.48
CA ASP A 127 2.72 -3.61 6.61
C ASP A 127 1.84 -2.36 6.71
N ARG A 128 2.41 -1.17 6.52
CA ARG A 128 1.66 0.09 6.57
C ARG A 128 0.70 0.24 5.39
N LEU A 129 1.14 -0.12 4.19
CA LEU A 129 0.32 -0.09 2.99
C LEU A 129 -0.85 -1.06 3.10
N HIS A 130 -0.61 -2.29 3.60
CA HIS A 130 -1.68 -3.25 3.85
C HIS A 130 -2.70 -2.75 4.87
N ARG A 131 -2.25 -2.13 5.96
CA ARG A 131 -3.19 -1.52 6.94
C ARG A 131 -3.99 -0.38 6.32
N ALA A 132 -3.37 0.45 5.51
CA ALA A 132 -4.07 1.51 4.80
C ALA A 132 -5.14 0.92 3.86
N ALA A 133 -4.83 -0.13 3.13
CA ALA A 133 -5.77 -0.81 2.24
C ALA A 133 -6.93 -1.48 3.00
N CYS A 134 -6.65 -2.16 4.12
CA CYS A 134 -7.71 -2.75 4.96
C CYS A 134 -8.66 -1.71 5.53
N GLY A 135 -8.16 -0.53 5.91
CA GLY A 135 -8.99 0.56 6.44
C GLY A 135 -9.80 1.28 5.37
N ALA A 136 -9.32 1.31 4.13
CA ALA A 136 -9.99 1.96 3.00
C ALA A 136 -11.10 1.13 2.36
N GLY A 137 -11.38 -0.08 2.85
CA GLY A 137 -12.27 -1.03 2.18
C GLY A 137 -11.60 -1.61 0.94
N LEU A 138 -10.98 -2.77 1.08
CA LEU A 138 -10.38 -3.51 -0.03
C LEU A 138 -11.40 -3.70 -1.15
N ALA A 139 -11.13 -3.14 -2.32
CA ALA A 139 -11.63 -3.73 -3.54
C ALA A 139 -10.93 -5.09 -3.68
N THR A 140 -11.58 -6.14 -3.20
CA THR A 140 -11.12 -7.51 -3.31
C THR A 140 -10.78 -7.81 -4.75
N ASN A 141 -9.56 -8.29 -4.96
CA ASN A 141 -9.10 -8.84 -6.22
C ASN A 141 -9.96 -10.07 -6.52
N ASP A 142 -11.03 -9.91 -7.28
CA ASP A 142 -11.81 -11.02 -7.83
C ASP A 142 -11.04 -11.58 -9.04
N ARG A 143 -9.91 -12.24 -8.74
CA ARG A 143 -9.25 -13.19 -9.64
C ARG A 143 -9.51 -14.59 -9.11
N ALA A 144 -10.76 -14.96 -9.02
CA ALA A 144 -11.13 -16.36 -8.86
C ALA A 144 -12.15 -16.69 -9.93
N SER A 145 -11.72 -17.61 -10.78
CA SER A 145 -12.58 -18.49 -11.60
C SER A 145 -13.04 -17.88 -12.92
N THR A 146 -12.64 -18.44 -14.04
CA THR A 146 -13.29 -19.71 -14.40
C THR A 146 -12.52 -20.31 -15.54
N THR A 147 -11.79 -21.35 -15.29
CA THR A 147 -11.62 -22.40 -16.28
C THR A 147 -12.30 -23.64 -15.72
N GLN A 148 -13.58 -23.76 -15.89
CA GLN A 148 -14.28 -25.03 -15.78
C GLN A 148 -14.66 -25.45 -17.20
N VAL A 149 -13.72 -26.13 -17.83
CA VAL A 149 -14.01 -27.03 -18.94
C VAL A 149 -14.82 -28.19 -18.36
N ARG A 150 -16.01 -28.36 -18.84
CA ARG A 150 -16.77 -29.60 -18.68
C ARG A 150 -16.78 -30.36 -20.00
N PRO A 151 -16.79 -31.70 -19.91
CA PRO A 151 -16.60 -32.67 -20.99
C PRO A 151 -17.73 -32.69 -22.02
#